data_556108d0e9a6ca440e7b9974d8fec668
#
_entry.id   556108d0e9a6ca440e7b9974d8fec668
#
_cell.length_a   1.000
_cell.length_b   1.000
_cell.length_c   1.000
_cell.angle_alpha   90.00
_cell.angle_beta   90.00
_cell.angle_gamma   90.00
#
_symmetry.space_group_name_H-M   'P 1'
#
loop_
_entity.id
_entity.type
_entity.pdbx_description
1 polymer ?
#
loop_
_entity_poly.entity_id
_entity_poly.type
_entity_poly.pdbx_seq_one_letter_code
_entity_poly.pdbx_strand_id
1 'polypeptide(L)'
;LTQHFAKDNKVVGVDIDRAALKLFEERLGCQGHWVDVDDEPLPFPDQSFDVVVFSEVMEHVRFPQKALGEIRRVLKPDGRLLGSVPNSYRLRNRLRFLAGNQYESDPSHLRQYSFSILRKELEQHFRDVEIHPVSGHLLGGGSTGIPVFPWLPFRVRALFALDLVFVGTPK
;
A
#
# COMPACT_ATOMS: atom_id res chain seq x y z
N LEU A 1 4.70 -9.97 -5.84
CA LEU A 1 5.27 -8.66 -6.18
C LEU A 1 6.79 -8.71 -6.08
N THR A 2 7.36 -9.00 -4.91
CA THR A 2 8.80 -8.94 -4.60
C THR A 2 9.68 -9.77 -5.53
N GLN A 3 9.24 -10.93 -5.98
CA GLN A 3 10.01 -11.80 -6.90
C GLN A 3 10.43 -11.12 -8.22
N HIS A 4 9.72 -10.07 -8.64
CA HIS A 4 10.00 -9.38 -9.91
C HIS A 4 11.21 -8.46 -9.83
N PHE A 5 11.54 -7.96 -8.64
CA PHE A 5 12.68 -7.06 -8.45
C PHE A 5 13.77 -7.62 -7.51
N ALA A 6 13.50 -8.72 -6.80
CA ALA A 6 14.47 -9.30 -5.86
C ALA A 6 15.77 -9.79 -6.54
N LYS A 7 15.72 -10.16 -7.82
CA LYS A 7 16.89 -10.65 -8.56
C LYS A 7 17.96 -9.58 -8.82
N ASP A 8 17.51 -8.33 -8.98
CA ASP A 8 18.36 -7.21 -9.40
C ASP A 8 18.63 -6.22 -8.26
N ASN A 9 18.10 -6.51 -7.06
CA ASN A 9 18.21 -5.61 -5.92
C ASN A 9 18.56 -6.38 -4.64
N LYS A 10 19.24 -5.69 -3.71
CA LYS A 10 19.41 -6.20 -2.35
C LYS A 10 18.12 -5.94 -1.57
N VAL A 11 17.38 -6.99 -1.27
CA VAL A 11 16.06 -6.92 -0.64
C VAL A 11 16.10 -7.49 0.77
N VAL A 12 15.41 -6.85 1.69
CA VAL A 12 15.07 -7.39 3.02
C VAL A 12 13.56 -7.33 3.20
N GLY A 13 13.00 -8.33 3.88
CA GLY A 13 11.57 -8.40 4.20
C GLY A 13 11.31 -8.04 5.65
N VAL A 14 10.18 -7.39 5.90
CA VAL A 14 9.67 -7.13 7.25
C VAL A 14 8.22 -7.59 7.30
N ASP A 15 7.86 -8.38 8.28
CA ASP A 15 6.50 -8.84 8.49
C ASP A 15 6.28 -9.22 9.96
N ILE A 16 5.02 -9.16 10.40
CA ILE A 16 4.60 -9.69 11.70
C ILE A 16 4.32 -11.20 11.64
N ASP A 17 4.06 -11.75 10.45
CA ASP A 17 3.83 -13.17 10.24
C ASP A 17 5.15 -13.92 10.00
N ARG A 18 5.57 -14.70 10.99
CA ARG A 18 6.78 -15.53 10.91
C ARG A 18 6.72 -16.60 9.81
N ALA A 19 5.53 -17.10 9.49
CA ALA A 19 5.38 -18.09 8.42
C ALA A 19 5.57 -17.44 7.04
N ALA A 20 5.03 -16.22 6.86
CA ALA A 20 5.26 -15.44 5.66
C ALA A 20 6.74 -15.08 5.47
N LEU A 21 7.44 -14.68 6.54
CA LEU A 21 8.88 -14.41 6.50
C LEU A 21 9.70 -15.65 6.12
N LYS A 22 9.41 -16.79 6.73
CA LYS A 22 10.09 -18.05 6.37
C LYS A 22 9.91 -18.38 4.89
N LEU A 23 8.70 -18.27 4.38
CA LEU A 23 8.41 -18.50 2.97
C LEU A 23 9.12 -17.48 2.05
N PHE A 24 9.22 -16.23 2.47
CA PHE A 24 9.96 -15.18 1.77
C PHE A 24 11.45 -15.55 1.67
N GLU A 25 12.07 -15.96 2.77
CA GLU A 25 13.47 -16.39 2.82
C GLU A 25 13.73 -17.64 1.95
N GLU A 26 12.88 -18.65 2.05
CA GLU A 26 12.99 -19.88 1.27
C GLU A 26 12.86 -19.66 -0.23
N ARG A 27 11.95 -18.76 -0.65
CA ARG A 27 11.67 -18.52 -2.07
C ARG A 27 12.62 -17.54 -2.74
N LEU A 28 13.08 -16.55 -2.01
CA LEU A 28 13.84 -15.45 -2.59
C LEU A 28 15.31 -15.43 -2.15
N GLY A 29 15.69 -16.20 -1.14
CA GLY A 29 17.03 -16.16 -0.56
C GLY A 29 17.37 -14.83 0.11
N CYS A 30 16.37 -14.02 0.45
CA CYS A 30 16.50 -12.72 1.08
C CYS A 30 16.27 -12.81 2.58
N GLN A 31 16.87 -11.92 3.35
CA GLN A 31 16.71 -11.90 4.81
C GLN A 31 15.34 -11.33 5.22
N GLY A 32 14.66 -11.98 6.16
CA GLY A 32 13.43 -11.53 6.80
C GLY A 32 13.67 -11.05 8.22
N HIS A 33 12.95 -10.00 8.62
CA HIS A 33 12.94 -9.48 9.99
C HIS A 33 11.52 -9.49 10.54
N TRP A 34 11.32 -10.15 11.67
CA TRP A 34 10.05 -10.11 12.37
C TRP A 34 9.92 -8.79 13.11
N VAL A 35 8.90 -8.00 12.79
CA VAL A 35 8.64 -6.69 13.40
C VAL A 35 7.13 -6.44 13.42
N ASP A 36 6.60 -6.03 14.57
CA ASP A 36 5.29 -5.38 14.65
C ASP A 36 5.49 -3.88 14.47
N VAL A 37 5.15 -3.37 13.29
CA VAL A 37 5.32 -1.94 12.94
C VAL A 37 4.43 -0.99 13.75
N ASP A 38 3.43 -1.51 14.46
CA ASP A 38 2.63 -0.74 15.40
C ASP A 38 3.37 -0.47 16.71
N ASP A 39 4.17 -1.43 17.16
CA ASP A 39 4.76 -1.40 18.49
C ASP A 39 6.28 -1.14 18.46
N GLU A 40 6.98 -1.64 17.43
CA GLU A 40 8.45 -1.61 17.35
C GLU A 40 8.98 -0.70 16.23
N PRO A 41 10.16 -0.07 16.42
CA PRO A 41 10.84 0.62 15.33
C PRO A 41 11.40 -0.39 14.32
N LEU A 42 11.57 0.03 13.08
CA LEU A 42 12.25 -0.79 12.08
C LEU A 42 13.72 -1.01 12.47
N PRO A 43 14.24 -2.26 12.45
CA PRO A 43 15.59 -2.61 12.95
C PRO A 43 16.70 -2.25 11.96
N PHE A 44 16.58 -1.07 11.37
CA PHE A 44 17.53 -0.57 10.37
C PHE A 44 18.03 0.82 10.73
N PRO A 45 19.26 1.15 10.35
CA PRO A 45 19.80 2.51 10.50
C PRO A 45 18.99 3.53 9.69
N ASP A 46 19.12 4.81 10.09
CA ASP A 46 18.61 5.92 9.30
C ASP A 46 19.22 5.91 7.91
N GLN A 47 18.45 6.34 6.90
CA GLN A 47 18.91 6.54 5.53
C GLN A 47 19.61 5.31 4.90
N SER A 48 19.12 4.11 5.19
CA SER A 48 19.72 2.85 4.73
C SER A 48 19.11 2.30 3.43
N PHE A 49 17.92 2.76 3.03
CA PHE A 49 17.21 2.24 1.87
C PHE A 49 17.00 3.27 0.76
N ASP A 50 17.19 2.83 -0.48
CA ASP A 50 16.83 3.61 -1.66
C ASP A 50 15.33 3.56 -1.92
N VAL A 51 14.70 2.42 -1.62
CA VAL A 51 13.26 2.20 -1.83
C VAL A 51 12.70 1.40 -0.67
N VAL A 52 11.52 1.80 -0.19
CA VAL A 52 10.67 1.01 0.69
C VAL A 52 9.35 0.70 -0.02
N VAL A 53 8.95 -0.57 -0.03
CA VAL A 53 7.65 -1.01 -0.56
C VAL A 53 6.71 -1.30 0.60
N PHE A 54 5.58 -0.60 0.67
CA PHE A 54 4.58 -0.67 1.74
C PHE A 54 3.19 -0.88 1.13
N SER A 55 2.98 -2.07 0.54
CA SER A 55 1.78 -2.43 -0.21
C SER A 55 0.84 -3.29 0.60
N GLU A 56 -0.45 -2.95 0.66
CA GLU A 56 -1.50 -3.70 1.35
C GLU A 56 -1.14 -3.98 2.82
N VAL A 57 -0.62 -2.97 3.50
CA VAL A 57 -0.24 -3.04 4.92
C VAL A 57 -0.88 -1.92 5.71
N MET A 58 -0.96 -0.71 5.13
CA MET A 58 -1.35 0.50 5.82
C MET A 58 -2.78 0.43 6.40
N GLU A 59 -3.69 -0.31 5.76
CA GLU A 59 -5.06 -0.55 6.21
C GLU A 59 -5.15 -1.44 7.45
N HIS A 60 -4.14 -2.26 7.70
CA HIS A 60 -4.06 -3.17 8.85
C HIS A 60 -3.37 -2.53 10.07
N VAL A 61 -2.64 -1.44 9.88
CA VAL A 61 -1.83 -0.79 10.92
C VAL A 61 -2.70 0.10 11.81
N ARG A 62 -2.56 -0.04 13.13
CA ARG A 62 -3.27 0.80 14.12
C ARG A 62 -2.76 2.24 14.13
N PHE A 63 -1.43 2.42 13.98
CA PHE A 63 -0.76 3.71 14.05
C PHE A 63 0.03 4.03 12.76
N PRO A 64 -0.64 4.25 11.60
CA PRO A 64 0.04 4.42 10.31
C PRO A 64 1.02 5.60 10.30
N GLN A 65 0.79 6.64 11.08
CA GLN A 65 1.71 7.77 11.19
C GLN A 65 3.04 7.39 11.83
N LYS A 66 3.03 6.47 12.81
CA LYS A 66 4.26 5.92 13.41
C LYS A 66 5.03 5.09 12.36
N ALA A 67 4.35 4.19 11.67
CA ALA A 67 4.95 3.38 10.61
C ALA A 67 5.53 4.25 9.47
N LEU A 68 4.78 5.25 9.00
CA LEU A 68 5.25 6.20 7.97
C LEU A 68 6.46 7.04 8.45
N GLY A 69 6.50 7.41 9.73
CA GLY A 69 7.64 8.08 10.35
C GLY A 69 8.89 7.22 10.33
N GLU A 70 8.78 5.93 10.68
CA GLU A 70 9.88 4.96 10.63
C GLU A 70 10.33 4.68 9.19
N ILE A 71 9.40 4.53 8.25
CA ILE A 71 9.71 4.38 6.83
C ILE A 71 10.49 5.61 6.33
N ARG A 72 10.05 6.82 6.70
CA ARG A 72 10.79 8.05 6.37
C ARG A 72 12.19 8.05 6.96
N ARG A 73 12.37 7.60 8.20
CA ARG A 73 13.68 7.56 8.90
C ARG A 73 14.66 6.64 8.17
N VAL A 74 14.22 5.46 7.76
CA VAL A 74 15.11 4.48 7.12
C VAL A 74 15.35 4.76 5.63
N LEU A 75 14.51 5.57 4.98
CA LEU A 75 14.73 6.00 3.60
C LEU A 75 15.85 7.04 3.51
N LYS A 76 16.69 6.93 2.48
CA LYS A 76 17.63 7.98 2.09
C LYS A 76 16.88 9.25 1.69
N PRO A 77 17.51 10.45 1.75
CA PRO A 77 16.85 11.72 1.40
C PRO A 77 16.22 11.75 -0.01
N ASP A 78 16.83 11.05 -0.96
CA ASP A 78 16.33 10.91 -2.34
C ASP A 78 15.64 9.54 -2.57
N GLY A 79 15.44 8.78 -1.52
CA GLY A 79 14.77 7.48 -1.56
C GLY A 79 13.29 7.60 -1.89
N ARG A 80 12.65 6.47 -2.17
CA ARG A 80 11.23 6.46 -2.55
C ARG A 80 10.44 5.47 -1.73
N LEU A 81 9.32 5.95 -1.21
CA LEU A 81 8.23 5.11 -0.74
C LEU A 81 7.33 4.73 -1.92
N LEU A 82 7.09 3.45 -2.08
CA LEU A 82 6.09 2.89 -3.00
C LEU A 82 5.09 2.10 -2.17
N GLY A 83 3.80 2.19 -2.48
CA GLY A 83 2.82 1.40 -1.75
C GLY A 83 1.47 1.35 -2.42
N SER A 84 0.58 0.56 -1.82
CA SER A 84 -0.81 0.49 -2.23
C SER A 84 -1.72 0.29 -1.02
N VAL A 85 -2.98 0.70 -1.19
CA VAL A 85 -4.09 0.41 -0.27
C VAL A 85 -5.34 0.14 -1.09
N PRO A 86 -6.29 -0.67 -0.58
CA PRO A 86 -7.60 -0.84 -1.21
C PRO A 86 -8.36 0.48 -1.29
N ASN A 87 -8.99 0.74 -2.43
CA ASN A 87 -9.89 1.88 -2.57
C ASN A 87 -11.27 1.55 -1.98
N SER A 88 -11.41 1.78 -0.69
CA SER A 88 -12.66 1.48 0.03
C SER A 88 -13.85 2.32 -0.45
N TYR A 89 -13.61 3.49 -1.06
CA TYR A 89 -14.64 4.43 -1.50
C TYR A 89 -14.99 4.35 -3.00
N ARG A 90 -14.62 3.25 -3.68
CA ARG A 90 -15.05 3.02 -5.07
C ARG A 90 -16.57 2.97 -5.21
N LEU A 91 -17.10 3.27 -6.38
CA LEU A 91 -18.54 3.42 -6.64
C LEU A 91 -19.34 2.18 -6.19
N ARG A 92 -18.85 0.98 -6.49
CA ARG A 92 -19.51 -0.26 -6.07
C ARG A 92 -19.73 -0.32 -4.55
N ASN A 93 -18.73 0.05 -3.76
CA ASN A 93 -18.81 0.03 -2.31
C ASN A 93 -19.80 1.07 -1.79
N ARG A 94 -19.82 2.26 -2.40
CA ARG A 94 -20.81 3.31 -2.08
C ARG A 94 -22.24 2.86 -2.36
N LEU A 95 -22.47 2.22 -3.49
CA LEU A 95 -23.79 1.69 -3.84
C LEU A 95 -24.23 0.55 -2.90
N ARG A 96 -23.31 -0.33 -2.51
CA ARG A 96 -23.58 -1.39 -1.52
C ARG A 96 -23.96 -0.79 -0.16
N PHE A 97 -23.24 0.22 0.30
CA PHE A 97 -23.55 0.92 1.54
C PHE A 97 -24.92 1.59 1.49
N LEU A 98 -25.24 2.30 0.41
CA LEU A 98 -26.56 2.93 0.22
C LEU A 98 -27.70 1.91 0.17
N ALA A 99 -27.44 0.70 -0.29
CA ALA A 99 -28.38 -0.42 -0.28
C ALA A 99 -28.46 -1.14 1.09
N GLY A 100 -27.85 -0.60 2.14
CA GLY A 100 -27.86 -1.18 3.48
C GLY A 100 -26.93 -2.39 3.66
N ASN A 101 -26.03 -2.64 2.72
CA ASN A 101 -25.09 -3.76 2.79
C ASN A 101 -23.72 -3.32 3.31
N GLN A 102 -23.04 -4.21 4.02
CA GLN A 102 -21.65 -4.05 4.35
C GLN A 102 -20.82 -4.05 3.06
N TYR A 103 -19.92 -3.06 2.89
CA TYR A 103 -19.09 -2.94 1.70
C TYR A 103 -17.66 -3.47 1.89
N GLU A 104 -17.18 -3.49 3.12
CA GLU A 104 -15.91 -4.10 3.49
C GLU A 104 -16.17 -5.48 4.10
N SER A 105 -15.48 -6.48 3.59
CA SER A 105 -15.65 -7.86 4.04
C SER A 105 -14.44 -8.41 4.82
N ASP A 106 -13.32 -7.71 4.79
CA ASP A 106 -12.13 -8.13 5.52
C ASP A 106 -12.13 -7.50 6.92
N PRO A 107 -12.29 -8.32 7.99
CA PRO A 107 -12.31 -7.82 9.35
C PRO A 107 -10.95 -7.31 9.85
N SER A 108 -9.87 -7.60 9.14
CA SER A 108 -8.52 -7.15 9.47
C SER A 108 -8.22 -5.73 8.98
N HIS A 109 -9.06 -5.16 8.11
CA HIS A 109 -8.95 -3.78 7.66
C HIS A 109 -9.44 -2.81 8.75
N LEU A 110 -8.52 -2.30 9.53
CA LEU A 110 -8.79 -1.33 10.59
C LEU A 110 -9.10 0.06 10.05
N ARG A 111 -8.65 0.37 8.82
CA ARG A 111 -8.76 1.67 8.17
C ARG A 111 -9.27 1.57 6.76
N GLN A 112 -9.95 2.64 6.35
CA GLN A 112 -10.53 2.74 5.03
C GLN A 112 -10.00 3.97 4.34
N TYR A 113 -9.37 3.77 3.18
CA TYR A 113 -8.72 4.84 2.45
C TYR A 113 -9.56 5.32 1.27
N SER A 114 -9.76 6.64 1.24
CA SER A 114 -10.08 7.39 0.03
C SER A 114 -8.83 8.08 -0.47
N PHE A 115 -8.86 8.57 -1.70
CA PHE A 115 -7.78 9.39 -2.25
C PHE A 115 -7.36 10.55 -1.34
N SER A 116 -8.32 11.29 -0.78
CA SER A 116 -8.04 12.45 0.07
C SER A 116 -7.49 12.08 1.45
N ILE A 117 -7.99 11.01 2.05
CA ILE A 117 -7.49 10.52 3.34
C ILE A 117 -6.05 10.03 3.18
N LEU A 118 -5.81 9.17 2.17
CA LEU A 118 -4.48 8.64 1.88
C LEU A 118 -3.46 9.78 1.63
N ARG A 119 -3.81 10.74 0.76
CA ARG A 119 -2.96 11.89 0.47
C ARG A 119 -2.59 12.66 1.73
N LYS A 120 -3.58 12.99 2.56
CA LYS A 120 -3.38 13.74 3.81
C LYS A 120 -2.44 13.00 4.78
N GLU A 121 -2.55 11.69 4.88
CA GLU A 121 -1.67 10.90 5.75
C GLU A 121 -0.23 10.84 5.21
N LEU A 122 -0.07 10.61 3.92
CA LEU A 122 1.26 10.55 3.30
C LEU A 122 1.98 11.90 3.34
N GLU A 123 1.27 12.99 3.05
CA GLU A 123 1.83 14.35 3.02
C GLU A 123 2.34 14.85 4.39
N GLN A 124 2.08 14.14 5.50
CA GLN A 124 2.71 14.48 6.79
C GLN A 124 4.21 14.18 6.80
N HIS A 125 4.64 13.10 6.13
CA HIS A 125 6.01 12.61 6.15
C HIS A 125 6.72 12.70 4.80
N PHE A 126 5.97 12.78 3.70
CA PHE A 126 6.50 12.71 2.34
C PHE A 126 6.12 13.95 1.53
N ARG A 127 7.00 14.35 0.63
CA ARG A 127 6.77 15.34 -0.44
C ARG A 127 6.55 14.62 -1.77
N ASP A 128 6.16 15.36 -2.79
CA ASP A 128 5.96 14.85 -4.16
C ASP A 128 5.05 13.62 -4.20
N VAL A 129 4.01 13.62 -3.38
CA VAL A 129 3.08 12.51 -3.24
C VAL A 129 2.22 12.39 -4.49
N GLU A 130 2.42 11.31 -5.22
CA GLU A 130 1.57 10.90 -6.34
C GLU A 130 0.70 9.70 -5.93
N ILE A 131 -0.57 9.71 -6.33
CA ILE A 131 -1.49 8.60 -6.08
C ILE A 131 -2.18 8.24 -7.39
N HIS A 132 -2.07 6.98 -7.79
CA HIS A 132 -2.59 6.46 -9.05
C HIS A 132 -3.67 5.41 -8.78
N PRO A 133 -4.89 5.60 -9.31
CA PRO A 133 -5.91 4.56 -9.28
C PRO A 133 -5.55 3.45 -10.26
N VAL A 134 -5.43 2.23 -9.77
CA VAL A 134 -5.06 1.06 -10.56
C VAL A 134 -6.07 -0.05 -10.42
N SER A 135 -6.08 -0.95 -11.40
CA SER A 135 -7.04 -2.05 -11.49
C SER A 135 -8.49 -1.55 -11.48
N GLY A 136 -9.46 -2.39 -11.75
CA GLY A 136 -10.88 -2.05 -11.66
C GLY A 136 -11.63 -2.27 -12.96
N HIS A 137 -12.96 -2.29 -12.81
CA HIS A 137 -13.90 -2.52 -13.90
C HIS A 137 -15.05 -1.53 -13.81
N LEU A 138 -15.46 -1.00 -14.96
CA LEU A 138 -16.66 -0.14 -15.07
C LEU A 138 -17.92 -0.93 -14.73
N LEU A 139 -18.03 -2.16 -15.27
CA LEU A 139 -19.15 -3.08 -15.08
C LEU A 139 -18.60 -4.50 -14.91
N GLY A 140 -19.26 -5.30 -14.06
CA GLY A 140 -18.85 -6.68 -13.80
C GLY A 140 -17.62 -6.77 -12.90
N GLY A 141 -16.97 -7.92 -12.90
CA GLY A 141 -15.76 -8.22 -12.12
C GLY A 141 -15.01 -9.42 -12.67
N GLY A 142 -13.78 -9.63 -12.22
CA GLY A 142 -12.94 -10.72 -12.70
C GLY A 142 -12.59 -10.60 -14.18
N SER A 143 -12.42 -11.73 -14.86
CA SER A 143 -12.02 -11.81 -16.28
C SER A 143 -13.10 -11.33 -17.27
N THR A 144 -14.35 -11.17 -16.82
CA THR A 144 -15.49 -10.80 -17.68
C THR A 144 -15.89 -9.33 -17.54
N GLY A 145 -15.24 -8.57 -16.65
CA GLY A 145 -15.57 -7.17 -16.44
C GLY A 145 -15.02 -6.25 -17.54
N ILE A 146 -15.74 -5.13 -17.80
CA ILE A 146 -15.22 -4.07 -18.68
C ILE A 146 -14.16 -3.30 -17.92
N PRO A 147 -12.89 -3.31 -18.36
CA PRO A 147 -11.80 -2.64 -17.63
C PRO A 147 -11.95 -1.12 -17.64
N VAL A 148 -11.43 -0.46 -16.62
CA VAL A 148 -11.28 0.99 -16.61
C VAL A 148 -10.08 1.37 -17.48
N PHE A 149 -10.33 2.12 -18.53
CA PHE A 149 -9.29 2.47 -19.49
C PHE A 149 -8.37 3.59 -18.96
N PRO A 150 -7.03 3.50 -19.20
CA PRO A 150 -6.05 4.48 -18.72
C PRO A 150 -6.30 5.92 -19.20
N TRP A 151 -6.88 6.09 -20.38
CA TRP A 151 -7.19 7.40 -20.97
C TRP A 151 -8.40 8.12 -20.37
N LEU A 152 -9.17 7.45 -19.51
CA LEU A 152 -10.26 8.10 -18.78
C LEU A 152 -9.72 9.13 -17.76
N PRO A 153 -10.46 10.25 -17.54
CA PRO A 153 -10.07 11.22 -16.53
C PRO A 153 -9.82 10.58 -15.16
N PHE A 154 -8.84 11.10 -14.44
CA PHE A 154 -8.44 10.58 -13.12
C PHE A 154 -9.64 10.32 -12.19
N ARG A 155 -10.56 11.31 -12.09
CA ARG A 155 -11.76 11.19 -11.22
C ARG A 155 -12.65 10.00 -11.59
N VAL A 156 -12.77 9.69 -12.87
CA VAL A 156 -13.54 8.54 -13.36
C VAL A 156 -12.82 7.24 -12.99
N ARG A 157 -11.51 7.17 -13.25
CA ARG A 157 -10.71 6.00 -12.87
C ARG A 157 -10.77 5.72 -11.37
N ALA A 158 -10.65 6.77 -10.56
CA ALA A 158 -10.71 6.66 -9.10
C ALA A 158 -12.05 6.13 -8.55
N LEU A 159 -13.17 6.33 -9.28
CA LEU A 159 -14.47 5.76 -8.89
C LEU A 159 -14.54 4.25 -9.04
N PHE A 160 -13.77 3.68 -9.98
CA PHE A 160 -13.85 2.26 -10.33
C PHE A 160 -12.60 1.47 -9.93
N ALA A 161 -11.50 2.14 -9.62
CA ALA A 161 -10.25 1.50 -9.22
C ALA A 161 -10.43 0.60 -7.99
N LEU A 162 -9.76 -0.55 -8.01
CA LEU A 162 -9.71 -1.45 -6.85
C LEU A 162 -8.74 -0.89 -5.81
N ASP A 163 -7.58 -0.43 -6.26
CA ASP A 163 -6.47 -0.02 -5.41
C ASP A 163 -6.00 1.40 -5.74
N LEU A 164 -5.42 2.03 -4.74
CA LEU A 164 -4.71 3.30 -4.85
C LEU A 164 -3.23 3.00 -4.63
N VAL A 165 -2.44 3.09 -5.69
CA VAL A 165 -0.97 2.98 -5.63
C VAL A 165 -0.40 4.37 -5.40
N PHE A 166 0.58 4.47 -4.53
CA PHE A 166 1.19 5.75 -4.19
C PHE A 166 2.71 5.71 -4.24
N VAL A 167 3.28 6.87 -4.50
CA VAL A 167 4.72 7.16 -4.45
C VAL A 167 4.94 8.43 -3.65
N GLY A 168 6.02 8.48 -2.89
CA GLY A 168 6.42 9.70 -2.16
C GLY A 168 7.92 9.72 -1.90
N THR A 169 8.46 10.93 -1.75
CA THR A 169 9.86 11.19 -1.38
C THR A 169 9.90 11.70 0.06
N PRO A 170 10.85 11.30 0.93
CA PRO A 170 10.97 11.80 2.29
C PRO A 170 11.05 13.34 2.35
N LYS A 171 10.43 13.94 3.39
CA LYS A 171 10.60 15.37 3.69
C LYS A 171 11.89 15.63 4.40
#